data_eb953c9baf22bceb9d5d8030d4f62cdd
#
_entry.id   eb953c9baf22bceb9d5d8030d4f62cdd
#
_cell.length_a   1.000
_cell.length_b   1.000
_cell.length_c   1.000
_cell.angle_alpha   90.00
_cell.angle_beta   90.00
_cell.angle_gamma   90.00
#
_symmetry.space_group_name_H-M   'P 1'
#
loop_
_entity.id
_entity.type
_entity.pdbx_description
1 polymer ?
#
loop_
_entity_poly.entity_id
_entity_poly.type
_entity_poly.pdbx_seq_one_letter_code
_entity_poly.pdbx_strand_id
1 'polypeptide(L)'
;DSSTSRGLGDVYKRQGLIPGGGGTKEMAMRAADSFNSGDVKMPSLIDHFKSIAMGAVSTSAFEAYDHHYLLPERDFVCMNRMRNISMAKEKALSLKTGYIPPSSRQDIEVLGRAGLSTLYSAINEFRLGNYMSDYDVEVSRKIAYVMCGGDLTYSQNVSEEYLLDLERENFMSLLGNQKTLDRIQHMLMTKKPLRN
;
A
#
# COMPACT_ATOMS: atom_id res chain seq x y z
N ASP A 1 -0.76 -4.39 25.77
CA ASP A 1 -1.16 -3.33 24.85
C ASP A 1 -0.91 -3.77 23.43
N SER A 2 -1.96 -4.27 22.79
CA SER A 2 -1.89 -4.89 21.46
C SER A 2 -2.04 -3.87 20.33
N SER A 3 -1.37 -2.76 20.42
CA SER A 3 -1.32 -1.73 19.37
C SER A 3 -0.37 -2.11 18.23
N THR A 4 -0.22 -3.38 18.01
CA THR A 4 0.75 -3.95 17.12
C THR A 4 0.32 -3.87 15.68
N SER A 5 1.19 -3.33 14.88
CA SER A 5 1.33 -3.57 13.44
C SER A 5 0.00 -3.68 12.68
N ARG A 6 -0.84 -2.67 12.83
CA ARG A 6 -1.91 -2.43 11.87
C ARG A 6 -1.22 -2.09 10.57
N GLY A 7 -1.59 -2.76 9.49
CA GLY A 7 -0.98 -2.55 8.19
C GLY A 7 -0.89 -1.07 7.85
N LEU A 8 0.18 -0.66 7.23
CA LEU A 8 0.47 0.75 6.90
C LEU A 8 -0.73 1.47 6.25
N GLY A 9 -1.52 0.77 5.43
CA GLY A 9 -2.70 1.32 4.78
C GLY A 9 -3.84 1.75 5.71
N ASP A 10 -4.07 1.04 6.82
CA ASP A 10 -5.17 1.34 7.74
C ASP A 10 -4.97 2.67 8.48
N VAL A 11 -3.77 2.94 8.97
CA VAL A 11 -3.48 4.16 9.72
C VAL A 11 -3.62 5.39 8.83
N TYR A 12 -3.03 5.38 7.64
CA TYR A 12 -3.07 6.53 6.72
C TYR A 12 -4.46 6.79 6.17
N LYS A 13 -5.20 5.74 5.79
CA LYS A 13 -6.58 5.89 5.31
C LYS A 13 -7.49 6.50 6.35
N ARG A 14 -7.38 6.10 7.62
CA ARG A 14 -8.16 6.69 8.73
C ARG A 14 -7.87 8.17 8.93
N GLN A 15 -6.71 8.63 8.52
CA GLN A 15 -6.30 10.03 8.53
C GLN A 15 -6.64 10.77 7.23
N GLY A 16 -7.20 10.09 6.22
CA GLY A 16 -7.49 10.68 4.91
C GLY A 16 -6.25 10.90 4.04
N LEU A 17 -5.24 10.07 4.23
CA LEU A 17 -3.96 10.10 3.50
C LEU A 17 -3.72 8.77 2.78
N ILE A 18 -2.83 8.78 1.80
CA ILE A 18 -2.24 7.57 1.23
C ILE A 18 -1.04 7.12 2.06
N PRO A 19 -0.58 5.86 1.98
CA PRO A 19 0.68 5.42 2.59
C PRO A 19 1.88 6.16 1.98
N GLY A 20 2.25 7.31 2.56
CA GLY A 20 3.22 8.27 2.01
C GLY A 20 4.68 8.03 2.42
N GLY A 21 4.97 6.95 3.12
CA GLY A 21 6.33 6.53 3.48
C GLY A 21 6.87 5.40 2.59
N GLY A 22 6.53 5.39 1.31
CA GLY A 22 6.90 4.33 0.37
C GLY A 22 5.89 3.18 0.30
N GLY A 23 4.80 3.21 1.07
CA GLY A 23 3.87 2.09 1.16
C GLY A 23 3.03 1.88 -0.09
N THR A 24 2.61 2.95 -0.76
CA THR A 24 1.88 2.85 -2.03
C THR A 24 2.81 2.38 -3.15
N LYS A 25 4.03 2.93 -3.21
CA LYS A 25 5.09 2.49 -4.12
C LYS A 25 5.42 1.01 -3.91
N GLU A 26 5.60 0.58 -2.68
CA GLU A 26 5.89 -0.83 -2.35
C GLU A 26 4.79 -1.77 -2.85
N MET A 27 3.51 -1.41 -2.68
CA MET A 27 2.41 -2.21 -3.20
C MET A 27 2.36 -2.23 -4.72
N ALA A 28 2.73 -1.15 -5.40
CA ALA A 28 2.87 -1.14 -6.85
C ALA A 28 3.98 -2.09 -7.31
N MET A 29 5.13 -2.10 -6.62
CA MET A 29 6.23 -3.01 -6.90
C MET A 29 5.83 -4.47 -6.70
N ARG A 30 5.17 -4.80 -5.60
CA ARG A 30 4.69 -6.16 -5.31
C ARG A 30 3.66 -6.63 -6.33
N ALA A 31 2.75 -5.75 -6.78
CA ALA A 31 1.84 -6.06 -7.86
C ALA A 31 2.61 -6.37 -9.16
N ALA A 32 3.60 -5.53 -9.51
CA ALA A 32 4.46 -5.74 -10.68
C ALA A 32 5.23 -7.07 -10.61
N ASP A 33 5.79 -7.42 -9.45
CA ASP A 33 6.53 -8.66 -9.23
C ASP A 33 5.65 -9.92 -9.38
N SER A 34 4.34 -9.79 -9.23
CA SER A 34 3.37 -10.87 -9.44
C SER A 34 2.90 -11.00 -10.90
N PHE A 35 3.32 -10.10 -11.80
CA PHE A 35 2.93 -10.16 -13.20
C PHE A 35 3.75 -11.20 -13.96
N ASN A 36 3.11 -12.25 -14.44
CA ASN A 36 3.75 -13.23 -15.30
C ASN A 36 3.54 -12.85 -16.78
N SER A 37 4.51 -13.23 -17.61
CA SER A 37 4.41 -13.04 -19.04
C SER A 37 3.26 -13.86 -19.61
N GLY A 38 2.35 -13.21 -20.35
CA GLY A 38 1.17 -13.85 -20.94
C GLY A 38 -0.07 -13.91 -20.04
N ASP A 39 0.04 -13.57 -18.75
CA ASP A 39 -1.09 -13.54 -17.83
C ASP A 39 -1.87 -12.22 -17.88
N VAL A 40 -3.11 -12.29 -17.41
CA VAL A 40 -3.95 -11.11 -17.18
C VAL A 40 -3.50 -10.43 -15.87
N LYS A 41 -2.80 -9.30 -15.95
CA LYS A 41 -2.17 -8.59 -14.82
C LYS A 41 -3.16 -7.86 -13.91
N MET A 42 -4.33 -7.53 -14.44
CA MET A 42 -5.32 -6.69 -13.74
C MET A 42 -5.84 -7.28 -12.42
N PRO A 43 -6.16 -8.60 -12.31
CA PRO A 43 -6.61 -9.17 -11.05
C PRO A 43 -5.58 -8.99 -9.92
N SER A 44 -4.30 -9.18 -10.19
CA SER A 44 -3.24 -8.97 -9.23
C SER A 44 -3.12 -7.49 -8.80
N LEU A 45 -3.17 -6.55 -9.75
CA LEU A 45 -3.16 -5.13 -9.43
C LEU A 45 -4.35 -4.74 -8.54
N ILE A 46 -5.56 -5.25 -8.84
CA ILE A 46 -6.77 -4.99 -8.05
C ILE A 46 -6.62 -5.53 -6.63
N ASP A 47 -6.05 -6.71 -6.47
CA ASP A 47 -5.89 -7.36 -5.17
C ASP A 47 -4.93 -6.59 -4.26
N HIS A 48 -3.76 -6.22 -4.77
CA HIS A 48 -2.81 -5.36 -4.07
C HIS A 48 -3.40 -3.98 -3.75
N PHE A 49 -4.14 -3.38 -4.71
CA PHE A 49 -4.83 -2.12 -4.50
C PHE A 49 -5.87 -2.22 -3.38
N LYS A 50 -6.70 -3.27 -3.36
CA LYS A 50 -7.71 -3.48 -2.31
C LYS A 50 -7.11 -3.50 -0.92
N SER A 51 -5.97 -4.15 -0.73
CA SER A 51 -5.31 -4.27 0.57
C SER A 51 -5.06 -2.90 1.21
N ILE A 52 -4.56 -1.92 0.44
CA ILE A 52 -4.30 -0.57 0.96
C ILE A 52 -5.49 0.39 0.82
N ALA A 53 -6.27 0.31 -0.26
CA ALA A 53 -7.41 1.19 -0.47
C ALA A 53 -8.58 0.90 0.48
N MET A 54 -8.77 -0.34 0.91
CA MET A 54 -9.76 -0.70 1.93
C MET A 54 -9.20 -0.57 3.34
N GLY A 55 -7.89 -0.32 3.49
CA GLY A 55 -7.24 -0.28 4.79
C GLY A 55 -7.32 -1.61 5.52
N ALA A 56 -7.05 -2.71 4.82
CA ALA A 56 -7.11 -4.05 5.38
C ALA A 56 -6.17 -4.19 6.58
N VAL A 57 -6.66 -4.79 7.65
CA VAL A 57 -5.90 -5.03 8.88
C VAL A 57 -5.82 -6.53 9.10
N SER A 58 -4.60 -7.05 9.09
CA SER A 58 -4.36 -8.46 9.36
C SER A 58 -4.57 -8.79 10.85
N THR A 59 -5.29 -9.85 11.14
CA THR A 59 -5.48 -10.39 12.48
C THR A 59 -4.39 -11.37 12.88
N SER A 60 -3.64 -11.86 11.90
CA SER A 60 -2.52 -12.78 12.08
C SER A 60 -1.39 -12.47 11.09
N ALA A 61 -0.20 -13.02 11.34
CA ALA A 61 0.92 -12.96 10.40
C ALA A 61 0.62 -13.69 9.08
N PHE A 62 -0.18 -14.76 9.13
CA PHE A 62 -0.56 -15.50 7.93
C PHE A 62 -1.51 -14.68 7.05
N GLU A 63 -2.50 -14.04 7.63
CA GLU A 63 -3.38 -13.11 6.91
C GLU A 63 -2.60 -11.90 6.33
N ALA A 64 -1.47 -11.53 6.96
CA ALA A 64 -0.61 -10.49 6.41
C ALA A 64 0.09 -10.91 5.10
N TYR A 65 0.31 -12.20 4.87
CA TYR A 65 0.72 -12.72 3.56
C TYR A 65 -0.40 -12.60 2.54
N ASP A 66 -1.65 -12.94 2.92
CA ASP A 66 -2.82 -12.81 2.03
C ASP A 66 -3.09 -11.37 1.62
N HIS A 67 -2.76 -10.42 2.48
CA HIS A 67 -2.86 -8.98 2.18
C HIS A 67 -1.62 -8.40 1.52
N HIS A 68 -0.65 -9.23 1.14
CA HIS A 68 0.61 -8.79 0.51
C HIS A 68 1.48 -7.86 1.39
N TYR A 69 1.23 -7.81 2.71
CA TYR A 69 2.06 -7.06 3.65
C TYR A 69 3.34 -7.79 4.03
N LEU A 70 3.32 -9.11 3.97
CA LEU A 70 4.49 -9.97 4.11
C LEU A 70 4.72 -10.76 2.81
N LEU A 71 5.98 -11.08 2.55
CA LEU A 71 6.41 -11.89 1.40
C LEU A 71 6.95 -13.23 1.91
N PRO A 72 6.39 -14.38 1.45
CA PRO A 72 6.75 -15.70 1.97
C PRO A 72 8.24 -16.02 1.93
N GLU A 73 8.93 -15.58 0.88
CA GLU A 73 10.38 -15.86 0.69
C GLU A 73 11.30 -14.89 1.42
N ARG A 74 10.78 -13.72 1.82
CA ARG A 74 11.56 -12.66 2.47
C ARG A 74 11.32 -12.58 3.96
N ASP A 75 10.05 -12.68 4.35
CA ASP A 75 9.62 -12.45 5.72
C ASP A 75 9.38 -13.77 6.44
N PHE A 76 9.62 -13.83 7.74
CA PHE A 76 9.35 -15.02 8.53
C PHE A 76 8.49 -14.71 9.76
N VAL A 77 7.72 -15.70 10.20
CA VAL A 77 6.82 -15.59 11.33
C VAL A 77 7.48 -16.15 12.60
N CYS A 78 7.58 -15.33 13.63
CA CYS A 78 7.99 -15.77 14.96
C CYS A 78 6.75 -16.16 15.77
N MET A 79 6.57 -17.46 16.01
CA MET A 79 5.39 -17.98 16.75
C MET A 79 5.45 -17.67 18.25
N ASN A 80 6.61 -17.31 18.80
CA ASN A 80 6.75 -16.98 20.19
C ASN A 80 7.13 -15.51 20.37
N ARG A 81 6.17 -14.69 20.82
CA ARG A 81 6.34 -13.25 21.02
C ARG A 81 7.55 -12.91 21.91
N MET A 82 7.81 -13.72 22.94
CA MET A 82 8.92 -13.48 23.88
C MET A 82 10.30 -13.66 23.22
N ARG A 83 10.36 -14.43 22.13
CA ARG A 83 11.60 -14.65 21.35
C ARG A 83 11.74 -13.75 20.13
N ASN A 84 10.79 -12.86 19.89
CA ASN A 84 10.76 -12.07 18.66
C ASN A 84 12.06 -11.26 18.45
N ILE A 85 12.53 -10.58 19.50
CA ILE A 85 13.78 -9.77 19.43
C ILE A 85 15.01 -10.67 19.22
N SER A 86 15.11 -11.81 19.92
CA SER A 86 16.25 -12.72 19.77
C SER A 86 16.28 -13.33 18.38
N MET A 87 15.14 -13.77 17.86
CA MET A 87 15.03 -14.32 16.51
C MET A 87 15.32 -13.27 15.43
N ALA A 88 14.85 -12.05 15.59
CA ALA A 88 15.18 -10.95 14.68
C ALA A 88 16.69 -10.66 14.67
N LYS A 89 17.34 -10.64 15.84
CA LYS A 89 18.79 -10.49 15.96
C LYS A 89 19.56 -11.63 15.28
N GLU A 90 19.17 -12.88 15.55
CA GLU A 90 19.78 -14.05 14.93
C GLU A 90 19.65 -14.00 13.40
N LYS A 91 18.47 -13.65 12.88
CA LYS A 91 18.26 -13.49 11.44
C LYS A 91 19.11 -12.37 10.85
N ALA A 92 19.19 -11.21 11.50
CA ALA A 92 20.03 -10.09 11.04
C ALA A 92 21.51 -10.48 11.02
N LEU A 93 21.99 -11.20 12.03
CA LEU A 93 23.38 -11.71 12.08
C LEU A 93 23.65 -12.74 10.96
N SER A 94 22.69 -13.62 10.67
CA SER A 94 22.84 -14.60 9.59
C SER A 94 22.91 -13.94 8.20
N LEU A 95 22.23 -12.81 8.00
CA LEU A 95 22.22 -12.06 6.75
C LEU A 95 23.43 -11.13 6.58
N LYS A 96 24.18 -10.88 7.64
CA LYS A 96 25.33 -9.96 7.62
C LYS A 96 26.42 -10.40 6.65
N THR A 97 26.71 -11.71 6.60
CA THR A 97 27.76 -12.24 5.73
C THR A 97 27.28 -12.26 4.27
N GLY A 98 27.99 -11.53 3.41
CA GLY A 98 27.62 -11.43 1.99
C GLY A 98 26.45 -10.47 1.71
N TYR A 99 26.08 -9.62 2.66
CA TYR A 99 25.04 -8.62 2.42
C TYR A 99 25.45 -7.64 1.32
N ILE A 100 24.61 -7.54 0.30
CA ILE A 100 24.72 -6.55 -0.77
C ILE A 100 23.50 -5.63 -0.64
N PRO A 101 23.69 -4.31 -0.43
CA PRO A 101 22.57 -3.38 -0.41
C PRO A 101 21.79 -3.44 -1.72
N PRO A 102 20.44 -3.50 -1.68
CA PRO A 102 19.64 -3.45 -2.89
C PRO A 102 19.84 -2.10 -3.60
N SER A 103 19.92 -2.13 -4.92
CA SER A 103 19.84 -0.93 -5.75
C SER A 103 18.40 -0.54 -5.99
N SER A 104 18.16 0.76 -6.23
CA SER A 104 16.85 1.24 -6.67
C SER A 104 16.45 0.59 -8.00
N ARG A 105 15.23 0.11 -8.07
CA ARG A 105 14.70 -0.61 -9.24
C ARG A 105 14.33 0.35 -10.37
N GLN A 106 14.53 -0.13 -11.61
CA GLN A 106 14.24 0.62 -12.84
C GLN A 106 13.26 -0.14 -13.75
N ASP A 107 12.75 -1.28 -13.29
CA ASP A 107 12.05 -2.29 -14.09
C ASP A 107 10.64 -2.58 -13.55
N ILE A 108 10.02 -1.62 -12.86
CA ILE A 108 8.70 -1.79 -12.26
C ILE A 108 7.63 -1.56 -13.32
N GLU A 109 6.94 -2.63 -13.73
CA GLU A 109 5.87 -2.52 -14.72
C GLU A 109 4.62 -1.89 -14.09
N VAL A 110 4.13 -0.81 -14.69
CA VAL A 110 2.87 -0.16 -14.35
C VAL A 110 1.91 -0.19 -15.53
N LEU A 111 0.60 -0.31 -15.26
CA LEU A 111 -0.40 -0.54 -16.32
C LEU A 111 -0.97 0.74 -16.94
N GLY A 112 -0.51 1.91 -16.52
CA GLY A 112 -0.91 3.19 -17.07
C GLY A 112 -2.43 3.44 -17.02
N ARG A 113 -2.95 4.17 -18.02
CA ARG A 113 -4.38 4.54 -18.10
C ARG A 113 -5.35 3.35 -18.12
N ALA A 114 -4.96 2.22 -18.69
CA ALA A 114 -5.80 1.02 -18.73
C ALA A 114 -6.01 0.47 -17.30
N GLY A 115 -4.95 0.35 -16.52
CA GLY A 115 -5.04 -0.03 -15.10
C GLY A 115 -5.82 0.99 -14.28
N LEU A 116 -5.53 2.28 -14.48
CA LEU A 116 -6.16 3.38 -13.76
C LEU A 116 -7.67 3.44 -13.97
N SER A 117 -8.14 3.29 -15.22
CA SER A 117 -9.59 3.29 -15.53
C SER A 117 -10.32 2.12 -14.87
N THR A 118 -9.70 0.95 -14.85
CA THR A 118 -10.27 -0.24 -14.19
C THR A 118 -10.34 -0.05 -12.67
N LEU A 119 -9.28 0.47 -12.04
CA LEU A 119 -9.31 0.77 -10.61
C LEU A 119 -10.34 1.85 -10.27
N TYR A 120 -10.52 2.87 -11.11
CA TYR A 120 -11.56 3.89 -10.91
C TYR A 120 -12.97 3.29 -10.98
N SER A 121 -13.21 2.32 -11.87
CA SER A 121 -14.48 1.60 -11.92
C SER A 121 -14.72 0.80 -10.64
N ALA A 122 -13.71 0.07 -10.16
CA ALA A 122 -13.79 -0.66 -8.89
C ALA A 122 -14.04 0.27 -7.69
N ILE A 123 -13.39 1.44 -7.63
CA ILE A 123 -13.64 2.45 -6.59
C ILE A 123 -15.10 2.92 -6.61
N ASN A 124 -15.67 3.15 -7.80
CA ASN A 124 -17.07 3.55 -7.92
C ASN A 124 -18.04 2.45 -7.46
N GLU A 125 -17.73 1.18 -7.73
CA GLU A 125 -18.50 0.05 -7.21
C GLU A 125 -18.47 0.00 -5.68
N PHE A 126 -17.30 0.19 -5.05
CA PHE A 126 -17.19 0.25 -3.59
C PHE A 126 -17.96 1.44 -2.99
N ARG A 127 -17.99 2.58 -3.68
CA ARG A 127 -18.79 3.73 -3.27
C ARG A 127 -20.29 3.42 -3.35
N LEU A 128 -20.76 2.86 -4.46
CA LEU A 128 -22.16 2.47 -4.66
C LEU A 128 -22.63 1.42 -3.64
N GLY A 129 -21.73 0.50 -3.25
CA GLY A 129 -21.96 -0.46 -2.19
C GLY A 129 -21.86 0.10 -0.75
N ASN A 130 -21.65 1.41 -0.58
CA ASN A 130 -21.45 2.08 0.72
C ASN A 130 -20.24 1.58 1.53
N TYR A 131 -19.24 0.98 0.87
CA TYR A 131 -17.98 0.58 1.50
C TYR A 131 -17.00 1.74 1.66
N MET A 132 -17.18 2.82 0.88
CA MET A 132 -16.34 4.02 0.88
C MET A 132 -17.18 5.28 1.02
N SER A 133 -16.73 6.25 1.83
CA SER A 133 -17.25 7.63 1.83
C SER A 133 -16.77 8.38 0.58
N ASP A 134 -17.35 9.55 0.31
CA ASP A 134 -16.91 10.38 -0.82
C ASP A 134 -15.44 10.78 -0.71
N TYR A 135 -14.94 11.02 0.50
CA TYR A 135 -13.55 11.34 0.70
C TYR A 135 -12.63 10.10 0.62
N ASP A 136 -13.11 8.92 1.01
CA ASP A 136 -12.37 7.67 0.77
C ASP A 136 -12.18 7.40 -0.72
N VAL A 137 -13.14 7.79 -1.57
CA VAL A 137 -13.01 7.71 -3.03
C VAL A 137 -11.86 8.60 -3.52
N GLU A 138 -11.75 9.83 -3.02
CA GLU A 138 -10.67 10.74 -3.38
C GLU A 138 -9.30 10.16 -3.01
N VAL A 139 -9.16 9.71 -1.76
CA VAL A 139 -7.92 9.07 -1.28
C VAL A 139 -7.59 7.81 -2.09
N SER A 140 -8.58 6.96 -2.37
CA SER A 140 -8.38 5.72 -3.15
C SER A 140 -7.99 6.00 -4.60
N ARG A 141 -8.50 7.07 -5.21
CA ARG A 141 -8.07 7.50 -6.54
C ARG A 141 -6.61 7.93 -6.58
N LYS A 142 -6.11 8.58 -5.51
CA LYS A 142 -4.68 8.93 -5.39
C LYS A 142 -3.81 7.67 -5.28
N ILE A 143 -4.26 6.67 -4.50
CA ILE A 143 -3.57 5.37 -4.43
C ILE A 143 -3.53 4.70 -5.81
N ALA A 144 -4.67 4.60 -6.50
CA ALA A 144 -4.76 4.03 -7.84
C ALA A 144 -3.84 4.75 -8.85
N TYR A 145 -3.79 6.08 -8.77
CA TYR A 145 -2.94 6.91 -9.62
C TYR A 145 -1.46 6.55 -9.46
N VAL A 146 -0.96 6.47 -8.24
CA VAL A 146 0.43 6.08 -7.97
C VAL A 146 0.70 4.64 -8.42
N MET A 147 -0.17 3.69 -8.08
CA MET A 147 0.03 2.27 -8.41
C MET A 147 0.02 1.99 -9.92
N CYS A 148 -0.66 2.83 -10.70
CA CYS A 148 -0.68 2.71 -12.16
C CYS A 148 0.42 3.52 -12.86
N GLY A 149 1.30 4.20 -12.12
CA GLY A 149 2.37 5.04 -12.68
C GLY A 149 1.90 6.41 -13.17
N GLY A 150 0.77 6.91 -12.63
CA GLY A 150 0.24 8.21 -13.01
C GLY A 150 -0.54 8.17 -14.34
N ASP A 151 -0.46 9.25 -15.10
CA ASP A 151 -1.19 9.42 -16.37
C ASP A 151 -0.39 8.92 -17.58
N LEU A 152 0.20 7.73 -17.47
CA LEU A 152 0.94 7.09 -18.56
C LEU A 152 -0.04 6.48 -19.56
N THR A 153 0.19 6.74 -20.85
CA THR A 153 -0.71 6.28 -21.93
C THR A 153 -0.72 4.75 -22.06
N TYR A 154 0.45 4.11 -21.86
CA TYR A 154 0.66 2.68 -22.05
C TYR A 154 1.25 2.05 -20.81
N SER A 155 1.09 0.70 -20.69
CA SER A 155 1.87 -0.10 -19.76
C SER A 155 3.35 0.03 -20.11
N GLN A 156 4.18 0.35 -19.12
CA GLN A 156 5.64 0.48 -19.29
C GLN A 156 6.37 0.31 -17.96
N ASN A 157 7.68 0.13 -18.05
CA ASN A 157 8.54 0.09 -16.87
C ASN A 157 8.86 1.51 -16.40
N VAL A 158 8.84 1.70 -15.09
CA VAL A 158 9.22 2.94 -14.41
C VAL A 158 10.24 2.66 -13.31
N SER A 159 10.92 3.71 -12.85
CA SER A 159 11.83 3.59 -11.72
C SER A 159 11.11 3.66 -10.37
N GLU A 160 11.78 3.16 -9.35
CA GLU A 160 11.30 3.26 -7.97
C GLU A 160 11.20 4.72 -7.52
N GLU A 161 12.17 5.57 -7.91
CA GLU A 161 12.15 7.00 -7.63
C GLU A 161 10.96 7.70 -8.26
N TYR A 162 10.61 7.34 -9.51
CA TYR A 162 9.44 7.88 -10.18
C TYR A 162 8.15 7.62 -9.39
N LEU A 163 7.97 6.40 -8.89
CA LEU A 163 6.81 6.04 -8.06
C LEU A 163 6.83 6.76 -6.70
N LEU A 164 8.00 6.93 -6.09
CA LEU A 164 8.15 7.71 -4.85
C LEU A 164 7.81 9.18 -5.04
N ASP A 165 8.19 9.77 -6.16
CA ASP A 165 7.84 11.16 -6.48
C ASP A 165 6.33 11.32 -6.69
N LEU A 166 5.69 10.40 -7.43
CA LEU A 166 4.23 10.37 -7.56
C LEU A 166 3.53 10.19 -6.21
N GLU A 167 4.05 9.31 -5.36
CA GLU A 167 3.50 9.09 -4.01
C GLU A 167 3.60 10.38 -3.18
N ARG A 168 4.76 11.02 -3.17
CA ARG A 168 5.00 12.27 -2.45
C ARG A 168 4.07 13.39 -2.92
N GLU A 169 3.94 13.57 -4.22
CA GLU A 169 3.05 14.59 -4.81
C GLU A 169 1.60 14.36 -4.38
N ASN A 170 1.10 13.13 -4.51
CA ASN A 170 -0.28 12.80 -4.15
C ASN A 170 -0.51 12.88 -2.63
N PHE A 171 0.46 12.48 -1.81
CA PHE A 171 0.41 12.64 -0.36
C PHE A 171 0.32 14.13 0.02
N MET A 172 1.20 14.97 -0.53
CA MET A 172 1.20 16.40 -0.27
C MET A 172 -0.10 17.08 -0.70
N SER A 173 -0.71 16.64 -1.80
CA SER A 173 -1.99 17.18 -2.27
C SER A 173 -3.15 16.93 -1.30
N LEU A 174 -3.08 15.85 -0.51
CA LEU A 174 -4.09 15.52 0.51
C LEU A 174 -3.87 16.28 1.82
N LEU A 175 -2.63 16.63 2.18
CA LEU A 175 -2.32 17.33 3.44
C LEU A 175 -3.01 18.70 3.56
N GLY A 176 -3.21 19.39 2.44
CA GLY A 176 -3.92 20.67 2.40
C GLY A 176 -5.45 20.57 2.41
N ASN A 177 -6.00 19.36 2.37
CA ASN A 177 -7.44 19.17 2.33
C ASN A 177 -8.05 19.23 3.72
N GLN A 178 -9.10 20.06 3.89
CA GLN A 178 -9.78 20.24 5.18
C GLN A 178 -10.29 18.91 5.75
N LYS A 179 -10.81 18.02 4.91
CA LYS A 179 -11.29 16.70 5.35
C LYS A 179 -10.19 15.82 5.92
N THR A 180 -8.95 15.92 5.41
CA THR A 180 -7.78 15.25 6.01
C THR A 180 -7.48 15.84 7.39
N LEU A 181 -7.44 17.15 7.50
CA LEU A 181 -7.19 17.83 8.79
C LEU A 181 -8.25 17.46 9.83
N ASP A 182 -9.52 17.42 9.45
CA ASP A 182 -10.62 17.00 10.31
C ASP A 182 -10.46 15.55 10.78
N ARG A 183 -10.05 14.63 9.89
CA ARG A 183 -9.78 13.22 10.24
C ARG A 183 -8.61 13.09 11.21
N ILE A 184 -7.52 13.80 10.95
CA ILE A 184 -6.33 13.80 11.82
C ILE A 184 -6.71 14.33 13.20
N GLN A 185 -7.38 15.49 13.27
CA GLN A 185 -7.80 16.10 14.53
C GLN A 185 -8.75 15.18 15.31
N HIS A 186 -9.75 14.62 14.63
CA HIS A 186 -10.69 13.68 15.25
C HIS A 186 -9.98 12.45 15.82
N MET A 187 -9.04 11.88 15.05
CA MET A 187 -8.25 10.73 15.50
C MET A 187 -7.39 11.05 16.73
N LEU A 188 -6.77 12.23 16.77
CA LEU A 188 -5.96 12.65 17.90
C LEU A 188 -6.80 12.81 19.17
N MET A 189 -8.01 13.38 19.04
CA MET A 189 -8.90 13.66 20.16
C MET A 189 -9.66 12.41 20.65
N THR A 190 -10.16 11.59 19.75
CA THR A 190 -11.10 10.51 20.09
C THR A 190 -10.52 9.10 19.98
N LYS A 191 -9.34 8.96 19.34
CA LYS A 191 -8.72 7.67 18.96
C LYS A 191 -9.61 6.83 18.02
N LYS A 192 -10.61 7.43 17.40
CA LYS A 192 -11.54 6.77 16.47
C LYS A 192 -11.44 7.39 15.07
N PRO A 193 -11.66 6.62 14.01
CA PRO A 193 -11.69 7.16 12.66
C PRO A 193 -12.92 8.03 12.43
N LEU A 194 -12.77 9.13 11.71
CA LEU A 194 -13.85 9.93 11.17
C LEU A 194 -14.13 9.50 9.72
N ARG A 195 -15.38 9.32 9.36
CA ARG A 195 -15.83 9.13 7.97
C ARG A 195 -16.60 10.38 7.54
N ASN A 196 -15.99 11.19 6.69
CA ASN A 196 -16.54 12.45 6.17
C ASN A 196 -16.58 12.47 4.64
#